data_538dc682996ba7c9807c7bfbd7d56207
#
_entry.id   538dc682996ba7c9807c7bfbd7d56207
#
_cell.length_a   1.000
_cell.length_b   1.000
_cell.length_c   1.000
_cell.angle_alpha   90.00
_cell.angle_beta   90.00
_cell.angle_gamma   90.00
#
_symmetry.space_group_name_H-M   'P 1'
#
loop_
_entity.id
_entity.type
_entity.pdbx_description
1 polymer ?
#
loop_
_entity_poly.entity_id
_entity_poly.type
_entity_poly.pdbx_seq_one_letter_code
_entity_poly.pdbx_strand_id
1 'polypeptide(L)'
;LNHDFILKKVLETYIFCDFKKFPFDCISAIKKYGYHVYTYSELKEKNPEVYELCASCSDEAYTEPFSRTVAYNEEKPLDRIIFSLAHELGHIVLEHPYKADYYEKEANCFASYVLVPSMVIHYCHCESAWDVHRHFGLSDEAAHNAFAAYRRWYRRATHKMYPVDWEMYSYFYKSESKKFICAETECFYCGRTFYNRPGDCICPICDAKASQEPYPFNDLLSLENRVLGAMNA
;
A
#
# COMPACT_ATOMS: atom_id res chain seq x y z
N LEU A 1 6.11 10.95 -18.48
CA LEU A 1 6.39 9.87 -17.53
C LEU A 1 6.70 8.58 -18.24
N ASN A 2 7.77 7.90 -17.79
CA ASN A 2 8.09 6.54 -18.24
C ASN A 2 7.46 5.53 -17.25
N HIS A 3 6.23 5.14 -17.51
CA HIS A 3 5.48 4.25 -16.62
C HIS A 3 6.12 2.86 -16.45
N ASP A 4 6.70 2.30 -17.52
CA ASP A 4 7.35 0.98 -17.45
C ASP A 4 8.62 1.03 -16.58
N PHE A 5 9.39 2.12 -16.67
CA PHE A 5 10.55 2.34 -15.79
C PHE A 5 10.13 2.44 -14.32
N ILE A 6 9.09 3.24 -14.02
CA ILE A 6 8.61 3.40 -12.64
C ILE A 6 8.06 2.07 -12.10
N LEU A 7 7.29 1.33 -12.90
CA LEU A 7 6.76 0.03 -12.49
C LEU A 7 7.90 -0.99 -12.24
N LYS A 8 8.98 -0.92 -13.03
CA LYS A 8 10.18 -1.74 -12.79
C LYS A 8 10.83 -1.37 -11.46
N LYS A 9 10.95 -0.09 -11.14
CA LYS A 9 11.46 0.39 -9.83
C LYS A 9 10.59 -0.06 -8.67
N VAL A 10 9.28 -0.10 -8.84
CA VAL A 10 8.35 -0.68 -7.86
C VAL A 10 8.63 -2.17 -7.63
N LEU A 11 8.79 -2.95 -8.70
CA LEU A 11 9.13 -4.37 -8.59
C LEU A 11 10.50 -4.59 -7.93
N GLU A 12 11.51 -3.81 -8.31
CA GLU A 12 12.83 -3.82 -7.65
C GLU A 12 12.70 -3.53 -6.14
N THR A 13 11.82 -2.60 -5.75
CA THR A 13 11.51 -2.30 -4.34
C THR A 13 10.88 -3.50 -3.63
N TYR A 14 9.91 -4.18 -4.23
CA TYR A 14 9.34 -5.40 -3.67
C TYR A 14 10.38 -6.49 -3.46
N ILE A 15 11.24 -6.72 -4.45
CA ILE A 15 12.33 -7.70 -4.37
C ILE A 15 13.31 -7.32 -3.26
N PHE A 16 13.76 -6.06 -3.23
CA PHE A 16 14.70 -5.55 -2.21
C PHE A 16 14.12 -5.65 -0.80
N CYS A 17 12.83 -5.32 -0.64
CA CYS A 17 12.15 -5.41 0.64
C CYS A 17 11.72 -6.83 1.03
N ASP A 18 11.84 -7.82 0.13
CA ASP A 18 11.24 -9.16 0.25
C ASP A 18 9.73 -9.08 0.52
N PHE A 19 9.07 -8.13 -0.13
CA PHE A 19 7.66 -7.87 0.06
C PHE A 19 6.80 -8.87 -0.72
N LYS A 20 5.98 -9.64 -0.03
CA LYS A 20 5.16 -10.71 -0.62
C LYS A 20 3.66 -10.55 -0.38
N LYS A 21 3.26 -9.59 0.48
CA LYS A 21 1.89 -9.56 0.99
C LYS A 21 1.37 -8.13 1.13
N PHE A 22 0.30 -7.81 0.39
CA PHE A 22 -0.42 -6.54 0.55
C PHE A 22 -1.29 -6.54 1.82
N PRO A 23 -1.54 -5.35 2.39
CA PRO A 23 -1.12 -4.01 1.96
C PRO A 23 0.39 -3.76 2.13
N PHE A 24 0.94 -2.80 1.36
CA PHE A 24 2.36 -2.48 1.37
C PHE A 24 2.75 -1.66 2.60
N ASP A 25 3.78 -2.11 3.32
CA ASP A 25 4.33 -1.42 4.49
C ASP A 25 5.41 -0.40 4.07
N CYS A 26 5.00 0.86 3.90
CA CYS A 26 5.89 1.95 3.51
C CYS A 26 6.97 2.22 4.57
N ILE A 27 6.62 2.13 5.87
CA ILE A 27 7.55 2.43 6.97
C ILE A 27 8.69 1.42 6.99
N SER A 28 8.37 0.12 6.93
CA SER A 28 9.39 -0.93 6.88
C SER A 28 10.26 -0.83 5.62
N ALA A 29 9.66 -0.48 4.48
CA ALA A 29 10.40 -0.27 3.24
C ALA A 29 11.37 0.91 3.34
N ILE A 30 10.94 2.08 3.81
CA ILE A 30 11.78 3.25 4.01
C ILE A 30 12.95 2.95 4.95
N LYS A 31 12.68 2.25 6.06
CA LYS A 31 13.74 1.81 7.00
C LYS A 31 14.73 0.87 6.33
N LYS A 32 14.30 -0.01 5.45
CA LYS A 32 15.18 -0.92 4.71
C LYS A 32 16.08 -0.19 3.71
N TYR A 33 15.65 0.94 3.17
CA TYR A 33 16.50 1.86 2.38
C TYR A 33 17.48 2.68 3.25
N GLY A 34 17.51 2.46 4.57
CA GLY A 34 18.46 3.10 5.49
C GLY A 34 18.04 4.48 5.97
N TYR A 35 16.75 4.78 5.94
CA TYR A 35 16.18 6.01 6.48
C TYR A 35 15.53 5.77 7.84
N HIS A 36 15.60 6.75 8.71
CA HIS A 36 14.82 6.81 9.94
C HIS A 36 13.43 7.37 9.65
N VAL A 37 12.40 6.79 10.27
CA VAL A 37 11.03 7.28 10.11
C VAL A 37 10.51 7.73 11.46
N TYR A 38 9.99 8.96 11.51
CA TYR A 38 9.43 9.59 12.71
C TYR A 38 8.12 10.28 12.39
N THR A 39 7.22 10.34 13.37
CA THR A 39 6.15 11.32 13.34
C THR A 39 6.72 12.73 13.55
N TYR A 40 5.96 13.75 13.23
CA TYR A 40 6.38 15.13 13.50
C TYR A 40 6.56 15.39 15.01
N SER A 41 5.70 14.83 15.85
CA SER A 41 5.82 14.94 17.31
C SER A 41 7.09 14.27 17.82
N GLU A 42 7.37 13.03 17.38
CA GLU A 42 8.61 12.32 17.77
C GLU A 42 9.87 13.04 17.29
N LEU A 43 9.86 13.58 16.07
CA LEU A 43 11.02 14.28 15.53
C LEU A 43 11.26 15.60 16.24
N LYS A 44 10.20 16.31 16.60
CA LYS A 44 10.27 17.56 17.39
C LYS A 44 10.95 17.37 18.74
N GLU A 45 10.68 16.25 19.40
CA GLU A 45 11.34 15.90 20.68
C GLU A 45 12.80 15.47 20.50
N LYS A 46 13.09 14.70 19.45
CA LYS A 46 14.43 14.13 19.22
C LYS A 46 15.40 15.08 18.56
N ASN A 47 14.95 15.83 17.56
CA ASN A 47 15.75 16.76 16.77
C ASN A 47 14.90 17.93 16.28
N PRO A 48 14.72 18.97 17.12
CA PRO A 48 13.91 20.14 16.77
C PRO A 48 14.34 20.86 15.49
N GLU A 49 15.62 20.89 15.18
CA GLU A 49 16.14 21.57 13.98
C GLU A 49 15.70 20.86 12.70
N VAL A 50 15.80 19.54 12.67
CA VAL A 50 15.34 18.72 11.52
C VAL A 50 13.81 18.76 11.44
N TYR A 51 13.11 18.79 12.57
CA TYR A 51 11.65 18.95 12.59
C TYR A 51 11.23 20.28 11.93
N GLU A 52 11.81 21.41 12.34
CA GLU A 52 11.48 22.73 11.76
C GLU A 52 11.72 22.74 10.24
N LEU A 53 12.82 22.13 9.78
CA LEU A 53 13.08 21.99 8.36
C LEU A 53 11.98 21.16 7.66
N CYS A 54 11.67 19.96 8.15
CA CYS A 54 10.66 19.09 7.54
C CYS A 54 9.28 19.75 7.51
N ALA A 55 8.84 20.31 8.66
CA ALA A 55 7.54 20.96 8.79
C ALA A 55 7.41 22.25 7.94
N SER A 56 8.51 22.95 7.68
CA SER A 56 8.51 24.11 6.77
C SER A 56 8.38 23.71 5.30
N CYS A 57 8.81 22.49 4.94
CA CYS A 57 8.78 21.99 3.56
C CYS A 57 7.46 21.30 3.19
N SER A 58 6.81 20.63 4.15
CA SER A 58 5.55 19.93 3.92
C SER A 58 4.75 19.81 5.22
N ASP A 59 3.43 19.88 5.12
CA ASP A 59 2.52 19.62 6.23
C ASP A 59 2.00 18.16 6.25
N GLU A 60 2.48 17.31 5.34
CA GLU A 60 2.11 15.90 5.22
C GLU A 60 3.26 14.96 5.57
N ALA A 61 4.29 14.92 4.72
CA ALA A 61 5.53 14.18 4.93
C ALA A 61 6.67 14.84 4.18
N TYR A 62 7.88 14.60 4.63
CA TYR A 62 9.09 15.11 3.98
C TYR A 62 10.30 14.22 4.24
N THR A 63 11.09 14.00 3.19
CA THR A 63 12.40 13.32 3.26
C THR A 63 13.52 14.34 3.39
N GLU A 64 14.26 14.29 4.50
CA GLU A 64 15.51 15.02 4.69
C GLU A 64 16.69 14.08 4.37
N PRO A 65 17.38 14.29 3.23
CA PRO A 65 18.35 13.31 2.72
C PRO A 65 19.68 13.29 3.50
N PHE A 66 20.12 14.39 4.11
CA PHE A 66 21.41 14.46 4.80
C PHE A 66 21.40 13.64 6.11
N SER A 67 20.36 13.79 6.91
CA SER A 67 20.17 13.00 8.13
C SER A 67 19.50 11.64 7.84
N ARG A 68 19.16 11.36 6.59
CA ARG A 68 18.38 10.19 6.18
C ARG A 68 17.12 10.02 7.02
N THR A 69 16.34 11.08 7.14
CA THR A 69 15.13 11.11 7.94
C THR A 69 13.91 11.33 7.05
N VAL A 70 12.90 10.49 7.23
CA VAL A 70 11.54 10.73 6.70
C VAL A 70 10.64 11.07 7.89
N ALA A 71 10.01 12.24 7.84
CA ALA A 71 9.08 12.68 8.85
C ALA A 71 7.68 12.83 8.26
N TYR A 72 6.65 12.51 9.03
CA TYR A 72 5.27 12.62 8.60
C TYR A 72 4.35 13.17 9.70
N ASN A 73 3.27 13.82 9.29
CA ASN A 73 2.27 14.37 10.19
C ASN A 73 1.25 13.29 10.56
N GLU A 74 1.31 12.81 11.79
CA GLU A 74 0.42 11.79 12.35
C GLU A 74 -1.03 12.25 12.55
N GLU A 75 -1.30 13.55 12.49
CA GLU A 75 -2.66 14.12 12.60
C GLU A 75 -3.46 14.00 11.29
N LYS A 76 -2.80 13.64 10.18
CA LYS A 76 -3.49 13.42 8.90
C LYS A 76 -4.26 12.10 8.89
N PRO A 77 -5.31 11.98 8.07
CA PRO A 77 -5.99 10.70 7.84
C PRO A 77 -5.02 9.60 7.40
N LEU A 78 -5.26 8.36 7.84
CA LEU A 78 -4.36 7.23 7.62
C LEU A 78 -4.05 6.98 6.14
N ASP A 79 -5.03 7.07 5.28
CA ASP A 79 -4.89 6.94 3.82
C ASP A 79 -3.97 8.01 3.22
N ARG A 80 -4.03 9.23 3.78
CA ARG A 80 -3.13 10.34 3.43
C ARG A 80 -1.71 10.05 3.88
N ILE A 81 -1.52 9.60 5.13
CA ILE A 81 -0.21 9.22 5.68
C ILE A 81 0.43 8.14 4.82
N ILE A 82 -0.31 7.07 4.49
CA ILE A 82 0.19 5.96 3.67
C ILE A 82 0.63 6.46 2.30
N PHE A 83 -0.17 7.31 1.64
CA PHE A 83 0.18 7.84 0.33
C PHE A 83 1.40 8.76 0.39
N SER A 84 1.48 9.65 1.39
CA SER A 84 2.61 10.56 1.57
C SER A 84 3.91 9.80 1.85
N LEU A 85 3.87 8.76 2.69
CA LEU A 85 5.03 7.89 2.92
C LEU A 85 5.45 7.12 1.66
N ALA A 86 4.49 6.63 0.86
CA ALA A 86 4.80 5.99 -0.42
C ALA A 86 5.39 6.97 -1.44
N HIS A 87 4.97 8.23 -1.42
CA HIS A 87 5.50 9.31 -2.23
C HIS A 87 6.95 9.64 -1.84
N GLU A 88 7.24 9.78 -0.54
CA GLU A 88 8.60 9.98 -0.05
C GLU A 88 9.52 8.78 -0.37
N LEU A 89 9.00 7.55 -0.27
CA LEU A 89 9.72 6.37 -0.74
C LEU A 89 10.01 6.45 -2.24
N GLY A 90 9.10 7.01 -3.03
CA GLY A 90 9.31 7.27 -4.46
C GLY A 90 10.50 8.18 -4.71
N HIS A 91 10.65 9.28 -3.96
CA HIS A 91 11.82 10.17 -4.05
C HIS A 91 13.11 9.44 -3.71
N ILE A 92 13.10 8.59 -2.69
CA ILE A 92 14.26 7.77 -2.26
C ILE A 92 14.65 6.78 -3.35
N VAL A 93 13.71 5.99 -3.86
CA VAL A 93 13.95 4.90 -4.81
C VAL A 93 14.36 5.42 -6.20
N LEU A 94 13.79 6.54 -6.62
CA LEU A 94 14.08 7.17 -7.91
C LEU A 94 15.29 8.12 -7.83
N GLU A 95 15.88 8.28 -6.63
CA GLU A 95 17.07 9.10 -6.39
C GLU A 95 16.90 10.55 -6.86
N HIS A 96 15.76 11.17 -6.56
CA HIS A 96 15.46 12.52 -6.98
C HIS A 96 16.39 13.53 -6.28
N PRO A 97 17.19 14.32 -7.01
CA PRO A 97 18.23 15.15 -6.41
C PRO A 97 17.70 16.45 -5.77
N TYR A 98 16.51 16.90 -6.18
CA TYR A 98 15.85 18.14 -5.72
C TYR A 98 14.35 18.10 -6.06
N LYS A 99 13.59 19.07 -5.53
CA LYS A 99 12.16 19.21 -5.88
C LYS A 99 12.00 19.86 -7.25
N ALA A 100 11.30 19.17 -8.16
CA ALA A 100 10.88 19.68 -9.45
C ALA A 100 9.56 19.01 -9.85
N ASP A 101 8.70 19.73 -10.56
CA ASP A 101 7.38 19.24 -10.98
C ASP A 101 7.41 17.88 -11.68
N TYR A 102 8.47 17.60 -12.42
CA TYR A 102 8.66 16.32 -13.08
C TYR A 102 8.87 15.19 -12.06
N TYR A 103 9.73 15.40 -11.07
CA TYR A 103 10.03 14.42 -10.01
C TYR A 103 8.86 14.18 -9.07
N GLU A 104 8.07 15.24 -8.78
CA GLU A 104 6.83 15.10 -8.03
C GLU A 104 5.82 14.19 -8.75
N LYS A 105 5.71 14.31 -10.09
CA LYS A 105 4.88 13.43 -10.90
C LYS A 105 5.38 11.98 -10.91
N GLU A 106 6.70 11.77 -10.93
CA GLU A 106 7.29 10.43 -10.86
C GLU A 106 7.07 9.81 -9.49
N ALA A 107 7.28 10.56 -8.39
CA ALA A 107 7.02 10.10 -7.03
C ALA A 107 5.54 9.75 -6.80
N ASN A 108 4.61 10.58 -7.29
CA ASN A 108 3.17 10.28 -7.26
C ASN A 108 2.81 9.00 -8.05
N CYS A 109 3.42 8.82 -9.22
CA CYS A 109 3.23 7.62 -10.03
C CYS A 109 3.78 6.38 -9.33
N PHE A 110 4.97 6.48 -8.73
CA PHE A 110 5.57 5.43 -7.93
C PHE A 110 4.69 5.06 -6.74
N ALA A 111 4.23 6.05 -5.96
CA ALA A 111 3.33 5.86 -4.83
C ALA A 111 2.07 5.08 -5.23
N SER A 112 1.42 5.50 -6.32
CA SER A 112 0.24 4.81 -6.83
C SER A 112 0.52 3.35 -7.20
N TYR A 113 1.67 3.07 -7.82
CA TYR A 113 2.01 1.72 -8.25
C TYR A 113 2.51 0.84 -7.11
N VAL A 114 3.27 1.39 -6.13
CA VAL A 114 3.77 0.59 -5.01
C VAL A 114 2.67 0.21 -4.04
N LEU A 115 1.65 1.05 -3.88
CA LEU A 115 0.51 0.76 -3.02
C LEU A 115 -0.46 -0.25 -3.65
N VAL A 116 -0.75 -0.12 -4.94
CA VAL A 116 -1.69 -1.02 -5.62
C VAL A 116 -1.44 -1.12 -7.13
N PRO A 117 -0.54 -2.01 -7.57
CA PRO A 117 -0.33 -2.25 -9.01
C PRO A 117 -1.60 -2.77 -9.68
N SER A 118 -1.84 -2.39 -10.93
CA SER A 118 -3.00 -2.84 -11.71
C SER A 118 -3.15 -4.36 -11.78
N MET A 119 -2.04 -5.09 -11.85
CA MET A 119 -2.05 -6.56 -11.82
C MET A 119 -2.59 -7.10 -10.50
N VAL A 120 -2.26 -6.49 -9.38
CA VAL A 120 -2.75 -6.89 -8.06
C VAL A 120 -4.27 -6.66 -7.96
N ILE A 121 -4.79 -5.53 -8.46
CA ILE A 121 -6.23 -5.28 -8.56
C ILE A 121 -6.92 -6.41 -9.33
N HIS A 122 -6.33 -6.85 -10.45
CA HIS A 122 -6.86 -7.96 -11.27
C HIS A 122 -6.96 -9.27 -10.48
N TYR A 123 -5.88 -9.67 -9.83
CA TYR A 123 -5.84 -10.95 -9.09
C TYR A 123 -6.54 -10.91 -7.73
N CYS A 124 -6.83 -9.73 -7.21
CA CYS A 124 -7.74 -9.53 -6.07
C CYS A 124 -9.23 -9.52 -6.48
N HIS A 125 -9.51 -9.65 -7.79
CA HIS A 125 -10.87 -9.64 -8.34
C HIS A 125 -11.68 -8.40 -7.96
N CYS A 126 -11.01 -7.22 -7.90
CA CYS A 126 -11.73 -5.97 -7.66
C CYS A 126 -12.57 -5.60 -8.88
N GLU A 127 -13.85 -5.42 -8.70
CA GLU A 127 -14.81 -5.09 -9.77
C GLU A 127 -15.14 -3.59 -9.80
N SER A 128 -14.79 -2.87 -8.74
CA SER A 128 -15.09 -1.46 -8.55
C SER A 128 -13.96 -0.70 -7.83
N ALA A 129 -14.02 0.63 -7.86
CA ALA A 129 -13.15 1.48 -7.06
C ALA A 129 -13.39 1.27 -5.55
N TRP A 130 -14.62 0.95 -5.16
CA TRP A 130 -14.96 0.61 -3.76
C TRP A 130 -14.19 -0.64 -3.28
N ASP A 131 -14.06 -1.67 -4.11
CA ASP A 131 -13.27 -2.86 -3.74
C ASP A 131 -11.81 -2.50 -3.54
N VAL A 132 -11.25 -1.63 -4.39
CA VAL A 132 -9.88 -1.12 -4.25
C VAL A 132 -9.70 -0.33 -2.97
N HIS A 133 -10.63 0.60 -2.67
CA HIS A 133 -10.65 1.35 -1.41
C HIS A 133 -10.63 0.39 -0.20
N ARG A 134 -11.57 -0.56 -0.16
CA ARG A 134 -11.74 -1.51 0.93
C ARG A 134 -10.54 -2.43 1.13
N HIS A 135 -9.97 -2.95 0.05
CA HIS A 135 -8.88 -3.92 0.13
C HIS A 135 -7.51 -3.29 0.42
N PHE A 136 -7.28 -2.07 -0.03
CA PHE A 136 -5.95 -1.45 0.05
C PHE A 136 -5.88 -0.23 0.97
N GLY A 137 -7.01 0.19 1.55
CA GLY A 137 -7.05 1.34 2.47
C GLY A 137 -6.73 2.68 1.81
N LEU A 138 -6.98 2.80 0.51
CA LEU A 138 -6.77 4.05 -0.23
C LEU A 138 -7.96 4.99 -0.02
N SER A 139 -7.75 6.31 -0.19
CA SER A 139 -8.86 7.25 -0.28
C SER A 139 -9.77 6.94 -1.48
N ASP A 140 -11.01 7.43 -1.45
CA ASP A 140 -11.95 7.25 -2.56
C ASP A 140 -11.37 7.75 -3.89
N GLU A 141 -10.73 8.92 -3.88
CA GLU A 141 -10.10 9.50 -5.06
C GLU A 141 -8.95 8.62 -5.57
N ALA A 142 -8.05 8.18 -4.68
CA ALA A 142 -6.93 7.31 -5.04
C ALA A 142 -7.41 5.96 -5.56
N ALA A 143 -8.45 5.38 -4.96
CA ALA A 143 -9.06 4.14 -5.41
C ALA A 143 -9.71 4.26 -6.80
N HIS A 144 -10.41 5.36 -7.08
CA HIS A 144 -10.95 5.65 -8.41
C HIS A 144 -9.85 5.78 -9.45
N ASN A 145 -8.77 6.50 -9.14
CA ASN A 145 -7.62 6.66 -10.02
C ASN A 145 -6.90 5.33 -10.29
N ALA A 146 -6.69 4.51 -9.26
CA ALA A 146 -6.08 3.18 -9.37
C ALA A 146 -6.95 2.24 -10.20
N PHE A 147 -8.27 2.22 -9.98
CA PHE A 147 -9.20 1.39 -10.75
C PHE A 147 -9.29 1.83 -12.22
N ALA A 148 -9.27 3.14 -12.49
CA ALA A 148 -9.20 3.65 -13.86
C ALA A 148 -7.87 3.27 -14.55
N ALA A 149 -6.74 3.30 -13.83
CA ALA A 149 -5.46 2.82 -14.31
C ALA A 149 -5.49 1.31 -14.62
N TYR A 150 -6.06 0.52 -13.71
CA TYR A 150 -6.30 -0.92 -13.92
C TYR A 150 -7.10 -1.19 -15.18
N ARG A 151 -8.19 -0.49 -15.44
CA ARG A 151 -9.01 -0.69 -16.66
C ARG A 151 -8.21 -0.40 -17.94
N ARG A 152 -7.31 0.60 -17.92
CA ARG A 152 -6.41 0.88 -19.04
C ARG A 152 -5.37 -0.24 -19.22
N TRP A 153 -4.75 -0.65 -18.12
CA TRP A 153 -3.80 -1.76 -18.11
C TRP A 153 -4.44 -3.06 -18.61
N TYR A 154 -5.62 -3.43 -18.11
CA TYR A 154 -6.34 -4.65 -18.48
C TYR A 154 -6.62 -4.72 -19.99
N ARG A 155 -7.14 -3.64 -20.58
CA ARG A 155 -7.38 -3.56 -22.04
C ARG A 155 -6.11 -3.77 -22.85
N ARG A 156 -4.96 -3.27 -22.39
CA ARG A 156 -3.67 -3.50 -23.01
C ARG A 156 -3.18 -4.93 -22.80
N ALA A 157 -3.17 -5.40 -21.55
CA ALA A 157 -2.62 -6.66 -21.13
C ALA A 157 -3.32 -7.87 -21.76
N THR A 158 -4.64 -7.77 -22.06
CA THR A 158 -5.39 -8.80 -22.79
C THR A 158 -4.91 -8.99 -24.24
N HIS A 159 -4.27 -7.99 -24.82
CA HIS A 159 -3.66 -8.09 -26.17
C HIS A 159 -2.15 -8.32 -26.09
N LYS A 160 -1.48 -7.64 -25.19
CA LYS A 160 -0.02 -7.74 -25.04
C LYS A 160 0.42 -7.39 -23.63
N MET A 161 1.01 -8.36 -22.93
CA MET A 161 1.75 -8.10 -21.70
C MET A 161 3.16 -7.60 -22.02
N TYR A 162 3.64 -6.62 -21.26
CA TYR A 162 5.00 -6.11 -21.35
C TYR A 162 5.96 -6.95 -20.48
N PRO A 163 7.28 -6.86 -20.69
CA PRO A 163 8.24 -7.60 -19.86
C PRO A 163 8.05 -7.39 -18.37
N VAL A 164 7.84 -6.15 -17.93
CA VAL A 164 7.61 -5.81 -16.51
C VAL A 164 6.34 -6.44 -15.95
N ASP A 165 5.28 -6.64 -16.76
CA ASP A 165 4.08 -7.34 -16.33
C ASP A 165 4.39 -8.82 -16.05
N TRP A 166 5.21 -9.47 -16.90
CA TRP A 166 5.63 -10.86 -16.71
C TRP A 166 6.55 -11.02 -15.49
N GLU A 167 7.45 -10.09 -15.28
CA GLU A 167 8.33 -10.08 -14.10
C GLU A 167 7.52 -9.92 -12.81
N MET A 168 6.55 -9.00 -12.79
CA MET A 168 5.63 -8.78 -11.66
C MET A 168 4.78 -10.03 -11.40
N TYR A 169 4.22 -10.63 -12.45
CA TYR A 169 3.46 -11.88 -12.33
C TYR A 169 4.31 -12.98 -11.72
N SER A 170 5.51 -13.20 -12.25
CA SER A 170 6.43 -14.24 -11.79
C SER A 170 6.85 -14.05 -10.32
N TYR A 171 6.97 -12.79 -9.89
CA TYR A 171 7.32 -12.47 -8.51
C TYR A 171 6.28 -12.92 -7.50
N PHE A 172 4.99 -12.77 -7.82
CA PHE A 172 3.88 -13.19 -6.96
C PHE A 172 3.35 -14.61 -7.26
N TYR A 173 3.85 -15.27 -8.30
CA TYR A 173 3.43 -16.61 -8.64
C TYR A 173 4.06 -17.64 -7.71
N LYS A 174 3.23 -18.45 -7.03
CA LYS A 174 3.67 -19.56 -6.19
C LYS A 174 3.53 -20.88 -6.97
N SER A 175 4.66 -21.54 -7.27
CA SER A 175 4.72 -22.78 -8.05
C SER A 175 3.99 -23.94 -7.37
N GLU A 176 4.04 -24.00 -6.02
CA GLU A 176 3.42 -25.06 -5.23
C GLU A 176 1.90 -25.06 -5.38
N SER A 177 1.27 -23.89 -5.35
CA SER A 177 -0.17 -23.72 -5.50
C SER A 177 -0.62 -23.46 -6.94
N LYS A 178 0.34 -23.19 -7.86
CA LYS A 178 0.12 -22.77 -9.26
C LYS A 178 -0.77 -21.52 -9.35
N LYS A 179 -0.60 -20.57 -8.45
CA LYS A 179 -1.43 -19.35 -8.34
C LYS A 179 -0.60 -18.11 -8.14
N PHE A 180 -1.13 -16.98 -8.62
CA PHE A 180 -0.68 -15.66 -8.22
C PHE A 180 -1.21 -15.38 -6.81
N ILE A 181 -0.33 -15.09 -5.85
CA ILE A 181 -0.70 -14.83 -4.45
C ILE A 181 0.00 -13.55 -4.00
N CYS A 182 -0.80 -12.51 -3.79
CA CYS A 182 -0.36 -11.21 -3.28
C CYS A 182 -0.92 -10.86 -1.90
N ALA A 183 -1.80 -11.71 -1.36
CA ALA A 183 -2.28 -11.65 0.01
C ALA A 183 -2.65 -13.06 0.47
N GLU A 184 -2.32 -13.37 1.72
CA GLU A 184 -2.65 -14.64 2.36
C GLU A 184 -3.08 -14.35 3.79
N THR A 185 -4.27 -14.78 4.16
CA THR A 185 -4.89 -14.48 5.46
C THR A 185 -5.60 -15.72 6.00
N GLU A 186 -5.52 -15.93 7.30
CA GLU A 186 -6.29 -16.94 8.00
C GLU A 186 -7.61 -16.35 8.48
N CYS A 187 -8.71 -17.04 8.20
CA CYS A 187 -10.05 -16.58 8.55
C CYS A 187 -10.25 -16.60 10.07
N PHE A 188 -10.61 -15.46 10.65
CA PHE A 188 -10.88 -15.31 12.08
C PHE A 188 -11.94 -16.28 12.61
N TYR A 189 -12.97 -16.61 11.80
CA TYR A 189 -14.06 -17.51 12.24
C TYR A 189 -13.79 -18.99 12.08
N CYS A 190 -13.15 -19.42 10.98
CA CYS A 190 -13.07 -20.85 10.66
C CYS A 190 -11.63 -21.36 10.49
N GLY A 191 -10.61 -20.52 10.68
CA GLY A 191 -9.21 -20.90 10.55
C GLY A 191 -8.75 -21.24 9.12
N ARG A 192 -9.61 -21.12 8.09
CA ARG A 192 -9.21 -21.42 6.71
C ARG A 192 -8.34 -20.32 6.16
N THR A 193 -7.26 -20.69 5.51
CA THR A 193 -6.46 -19.76 4.71
C THR A 193 -7.22 -19.38 3.44
N PHE A 194 -7.26 -18.09 3.14
CA PHE A 194 -7.78 -17.54 1.89
C PHE A 194 -6.79 -16.56 1.28
N TYR A 195 -6.93 -16.26 -0.01
CA TYR A 195 -5.93 -15.57 -0.79
C TYR A 195 -6.49 -14.38 -1.54
N ASN A 196 -5.60 -13.41 -1.82
CA ASN A 196 -5.85 -12.26 -2.70
C ASN A 196 -7.03 -11.38 -2.26
N ARG A 197 -7.22 -11.25 -0.95
CA ARG A 197 -8.17 -10.33 -0.33
C ARG A 197 -7.46 -9.54 0.78
N PRO A 198 -6.57 -8.63 0.42
CA PRO A 198 -5.86 -7.81 1.41
C PRO A 198 -6.87 -6.99 2.21
N GLY A 199 -6.60 -6.80 3.50
CA GLY A 199 -7.50 -6.09 4.42
C GLY A 199 -8.67 -6.92 4.95
N ASP A 200 -9.04 -8.06 4.34
CA ASP A 200 -10.10 -8.92 4.88
C ASP A 200 -9.55 -9.84 6.00
N CYS A 201 -10.30 -9.96 7.08
CA CYS A 201 -10.03 -10.92 8.18
C CYS A 201 -11.00 -12.12 8.17
N ILE A 202 -11.98 -12.13 7.27
CA ILE A 202 -13.03 -13.15 7.17
C ILE A 202 -13.04 -13.70 5.75
N CYS A 203 -13.06 -15.03 5.60
CA CYS A 203 -13.11 -15.64 4.28
C CYS A 203 -14.50 -15.48 3.63
N PRO A 204 -14.59 -15.51 2.28
CA PRO A 204 -15.86 -15.33 1.56
C PRO A 204 -16.99 -16.27 1.99
N ILE A 205 -16.66 -17.48 2.43
CA ILE A 205 -17.66 -18.44 2.86
C ILE A 205 -18.27 -18.05 4.21
N CYS A 206 -17.47 -17.55 5.16
CA CYS A 206 -17.96 -17.07 6.45
C CYS A 206 -18.70 -15.74 6.28
N ASP A 207 -18.21 -14.85 5.42
CA ASP A 207 -18.83 -13.58 5.09
C ASP A 207 -20.23 -13.77 4.47
N ALA A 208 -20.35 -14.70 3.49
CA ALA A 208 -21.63 -15.04 2.88
C ALA A 208 -22.62 -15.68 3.88
N LYS A 209 -22.15 -16.48 4.85
CA LYS A 209 -23.00 -17.03 5.91
C LYS A 209 -23.48 -15.95 6.87
N ALA A 210 -22.58 -15.06 7.28
CA ALA A 210 -22.92 -13.94 8.14
C ALA A 210 -23.97 -13.00 7.51
N SER A 211 -23.92 -12.81 6.20
CA SER A 211 -24.89 -12.00 5.45
C SER A 211 -26.27 -12.64 5.30
N GLN A 212 -26.40 -13.95 5.55
CA GLN A 212 -27.67 -14.69 5.46
C GLN A 212 -28.37 -14.87 6.81
N GLU A 213 -27.67 -14.69 7.94
CA GLU A 213 -28.27 -14.72 9.26
C GLU A 213 -28.59 -13.31 9.75
N PRO A 214 -29.83 -13.01 10.23
CA PRO A 214 -30.11 -11.72 10.85
C PRO A 214 -29.32 -11.63 12.17
N TYR A 215 -28.25 -10.82 12.18
CA TYR A 215 -27.43 -10.59 13.38
C TYR A 215 -28.28 -10.00 14.51
N PRO A 216 -28.25 -10.57 15.73
CA PRO A 216 -28.70 -9.86 16.90
C PRO A 216 -27.73 -8.70 17.18
N PHE A 217 -28.25 -7.49 17.19
CA PHE A 217 -27.55 -6.20 17.29
C PHE A 217 -26.56 -6.06 18.48
N ASN A 218 -26.60 -6.99 19.43
CA ASN A 218 -25.78 -6.97 20.65
C ASN A 218 -24.37 -7.59 20.52
N ASP A 219 -24.07 -8.33 19.44
CA ASP A 219 -22.75 -8.96 19.30
C ASP A 219 -21.71 -8.10 18.57
N LEU A 220 -22.13 -7.05 17.85
CA LEU A 220 -21.21 -6.15 17.14
C LEU A 220 -20.31 -5.35 18.08
N LEU A 221 -20.82 -4.86 19.22
CA LEU A 221 -20.05 -4.15 20.24
C LEU A 221 -19.02 -5.05 20.94
N SER A 222 -19.24 -6.35 21.02
CA SER A 222 -18.28 -7.30 21.58
C SER A 222 -17.12 -7.62 20.63
N LEU A 223 -17.36 -7.54 19.33
CA LEU A 223 -16.38 -7.76 18.28
C LEU A 223 -15.42 -6.56 18.10
N GLU A 224 -15.96 -5.34 18.12
CA GLU A 224 -15.13 -4.12 18.07
C GLU A 224 -14.15 -4.05 19.24
N ASN A 225 -14.59 -4.40 20.46
CA ASN A 225 -13.74 -4.42 21.64
C ASN A 225 -12.67 -5.53 21.60
N ARG A 226 -12.90 -6.65 20.91
CA ARG A 226 -11.90 -7.72 20.73
C ARG A 226 -10.87 -7.39 19.66
N VAL A 227 -11.28 -6.74 18.56
CA VAL A 227 -10.37 -6.30 17.50
C VAL A 227 -9.46 -5.17 18.00
N LEU A 228 -10.00 -4.19 18.74
CA LEU A 228 -9.21 -3.12 19.35
C LEU A 228 -8.25 -3.64 20.45
N GLY A 229 -8.63 -4.68 21.18
CA GLY A 229 -7.75 -5.33 22.16
C GLY A 229 -6.58 -6.11 21.54
N ALA A 230 -6.75 -6.66 20.34
CA ALA A 230 -5.71 -7.40 19.63
C ALA A 230 -4.72 -6.49 18.87
N MET A 231 -5.08 -5.24 18.62
CA MET A 231 -4.20 -4.25 17.99
C MET A 231 -3.31 -3.51 19.01
N ASN A 232 -3.59 -3.66 20.31
CA ASN A 232 -2.84 -3.02 21.40
C ASN A 232 -2.04 -4.01 22.28
N ALA A 233 -1.92 -5.27 21.86
CA ALA A 233 -1.10 -6.32 22.48
C ALA A 233 0.06 -6.70 21.59
#